data_d0997bc84aef294b44ab66b407af8129
#
_entry.id   d0997bc84aef294b44ab66b407af8129
#
_cell.length_a   1.000
_cell.length_b   1.000
_cell.length_c   1.000
_cell.angle_alpha   90.00
_cell.angle_beta   90.00
_cell.angle_gamma   90.00
#
_symmetry.space_group_name_H-M   'P 1'
#
loop_
_entity.id
_entity.type
_entity.pdbx_description
1 polymer ?
#
loop_
_entity_poly.entity_id
_entity_poly.type
_entity_poly.pdbx_seq_one_letter_code
_entity_poly.pdbx_strand_id
1 'polypeptide(L)'
;MGNYVDISSVRRTSGIGSSEISDDDVSAIITECEKQLERFFNTKFTPTERIDFLDGNGTVRIFVDHNPLLAVRELTIDGDVEDPSYVHAYKESGKIILDDTKGLTNNNFKTGYKKIRVKYIYGFVEESSTSSTTSAAEVAGTSVSVALASITGFEDNDWVEIYGMDGNREVAQIDGDPATGAIVLDKLVQAHESGSTVVKLEINEIFKKLMNITCSIAMVARIVGQSYTDIVGYTMSEFSSQKGEPYTQWRETATQLIKERDRLMGTAKAQGILRPRPYIL
;
A
#
# COMPACT_ATOMS: atom_id res chain seq x y z
N MET A 1 -0.01 9.35 -15.50
CA MET A 1 -1.29 9.17 -14.79
C MET A 1 -0.97 8.80 -13.37
N GLY A 2 -1.59 9.43 -12.38
CA GLY A 2 -1.32 9.09 -10.96
C GLY A 2 -1.79 7.67 -10.68
N ASN A 3 -1.13 7.02 -9.73
CA ASN A 3 -1.42 5.61 -9.39
C ASN A 3 -2.58 5.47 -8.39
N TYR A 4 -2.91 6.53 -7.63
CA TYR A 4 -3.82 6.44 -6.48
C TYR A 4 -5.12 7.22 -6.65
N VAL A 5 -5.11 8.33 -7.39
CA VAL A 5 -6.29 9.15 -7.67
C VAL A 5 -6.31 9.61 -9.12
N ASP A 6 -7.51 9.84 -9.64
CA ASP A 6 -7.70 10.34 -11.01
C ASP A 6 -7.92 11.88 -11.02
N ILE A 7 -7.64 12.48 -12.17
CA ILE A 7 -7.78 13.92 -12.40
C ILE A 7 -9.20 14.41 -12.11
N SER A 8 -10.21 13.63 -12.51
CA SER A 8 -11.61 14.01 -12.35
C SER A 8 -12.03 14.10 -10.88
N SER A 9 -11.50 13.19 -10.06
CA SER A 9 -11.72 13.17 -8.62
C SER A 9 -11.09 14.38 -7.91
N VAL A 10 -9.85 14.71 -8.28
CA VAL A 10 -9.14 15.89 -7.73
C VAL A 10 -9.83 17.19 -8.15
N ARG A 11 -10.24 17.33 -9.42
CA ARG A 11 -10.99 18.49 -9.91
C ARG A 11 -12.31 18.66 -9.16
N ARG A 12 -13.06 17.58 -8.99
CA ARG A 12 -14.34 17.60 -8.25
C ARG A 12 -14.13 18.04 -6.80
N THR A 13 -13.06 17.61 -6.15
CA THR A 13 -12.75 17.97 -4.76
C THR A 13 -12.30 19.42 -4.62
N SER A 14 -11.51 19.92 -5.57
CA SER A 14 -10.98 21.30 -5.57
C SER A 14 -11.98 22.33 -6.10
N GLY A 15 -12.94 21.92 -6.94
CA GLY A 15 -13.81 22.82 -7.69
C GLY A 15 -13.12 23.57 -8.84
N ILE A 16 -11.91 23.13 -9.24
CA ILE A 16 -11.08 23.78 -10.27
C ILE A 16 -11.30 23.09 -11.62
N GLY A 17 -11.69 23.87 -12.64
CA GLY A 17 -11.94 23.40 -13.99
C GLY A 17 -10.67 23.28 -14.86
N SER A 18 -10.86 22.76 -16.08
CA SER A 18 -9.76 22.64 -17.05
C SER A 18 -9.35 23.98 -17.67
N SER A 19 -10.18 25.02 -17.52
CA SER A 19 -9.87 26.38 -17.94
C SER A 19 -8.83 27.07 -17.04
N GLU A 20 -8.73 26.65 -15.76
CA GLU A 20 -7.82 27.26 -14.81
C GLU A 20 -6.46 26.54 -14.73
N ILE A 21 -6.48 25.22 -14.84
CA ILE A 21 -5.26 24.38 -14.83
C ILE A 21 -5.41 23.27 -15.86
N SER A 22 -4.40 23.04 -16.69
CA SER A 22 -4.39 21.97 -17.69
C SER A 22 -4.39 20.57 -17.04
N ASP A 23 -4.83 19.53 -17.76
CA ASP A 23 -4.79 18.14 -17.25
C ASP A 23 -3.36 17.64 -17.05
N ASP A 24 -2.42 18.09 -17.89
CA ASP A 24 -1.00 17.76 -17.73
C ASP A 24 -0.43 18.32 -16.42
N ASP A 25 -0.79 19.57 -16.09
CA ASP A 25 -0.38 20.18 -14.82
C ASP A 25 -1.01 19.48 -13.62
N VAL A 26 -2.29 19.10 -13.71
CA VAL A 26 -2.95 18.32 -12.64
C VAL A 26 -2.29 16.96 -12.47
N SER A 27 -1.96 16.28 -13.55
CA SER A 27 -1.25 14.99 -13.52
C SER A 27 0.13 15.12 -12.86
N ALA A 28 0.86 16.20 -13.16
CA ALA A 28 2.14 16.50 -12.51
C ALA A 28 1.98 16.74 -11.00
N ILE A 29 0.96 17.51 -10.61
CA ILE A 29 0.63 17.75 -9.19
C ILE A 29 0.29 16.44 -8.47
N ILE A 30 -0.55 15.58 -9.06
CA ILE A 30 -0.91 14.28 -8.49
C ILE A 30 0.36 13.46 -8.25
N THR A 31 1.21 13.33 -9.27
CA THR A 31 2.46 12.55 -9.17
C THR A 31 3.38 13.06 -8.05
N GLU A 32 3.48 14.37 -7.88
CA GLU A 32 4.32 14.94 -6.82
C GLU A 32 3.71 14.74 -5.43
N CYS A 33 2.39 14.92 -5.28
CA CYS A 33 1.69 14.68 -4.03
C CYS A 33 1.79 13.21 -3.59
N GLU A 34 1.66 12.27 -4.54
CA GLU A 34 1.82 10.84 -4.28
C GLU A 34 3.21 10.53 -3.71
N LYS A 35 4.27 11.03 -4.36
CA LYS A 35 5.64 10.85 -3.87
C LYS A 35 5.87 11.46 -2.49
N GLN A 36 5.29 12.63 -2.21
CA GLN A 36 5.43 13.28 -0.91
C GLN A 36 4.72 12.50 0.18
N LEU A 37 3.50 12.00 -0.06
CA LEU A 37 2.77 11.18 0.90
C LEU A 37 3.45 9.83 1.12
N GLU A 38 3.93 9.15 0.07
CA GLU A 38 4.71 7.93 0.21
C GLU A 38 5.96 8.12 1.09
N ARG A 39 6.69 9.22 0.88
CA ARG A 39 7.87 9.56 1.71
C ARG A 39 7.47 9.87 3.16
N PHE A 40 6.40 10.64 3.35
CA PHE A 40 5.92 11.01 4.68
C PHE A 40 5.52 9.78 5.50
N PHE A 41 4.77 8.84 4.90
CA PHE A 41 4.35 7.61 5.54
C PHE A 41 5.39 6.50 5.49
N ASN A 42 6.45 6.67 4.70
CA ASN A 42 7.46 5.64 4.41
C ASN A 42 6.83 4.32 3.98
N THR A 43 5.78 4.37 3.16
CA THR A 43 5.07 3.20 2.64
C THR A 43 4.53 3.45 1.23
N LYS A 44 4.06 2.40 0.59
CA LYS A 44 3.27 2.46 -0.64
C LYS A 44 1.78 2.26 -0.31
N PHE A 45 0.92 2.77 -1.16
CA PHE A 45 -0.54 2.62 -1.03
C PHE A 45 -1.11 1.56 -1.98
N THR A 46 -0.25 0.87 -2.70
CA THR A 46 -0.52 -0.35 -3.46
C THR A 46 0.46 -1.43 -3.00
N PRO A 47 0.11 -2.72 -3.08
CA PRO A 47 1.06 -3.79 -2.80
C PRO A 47 2.30 -3.63 -3.69
N THR A 48 3.46 -3.66 -3.08
CA THR A 48 4.73 -3.44 -3.77
C THR A 48 5.74 -4.46 -3.29
N GLU A 49 6.37 -5.14 -4.24
CA GLU A 49 7.42 -6.12 -3.95
C GLU A 49 8.75 -5.42 -3.66
N ARG A 50 9.48 -5.93 -2.67
CA ARG A 50 10.80 -5.44 -2.27
C ARG A 50 11.72 -6.55 -1.82
N ILE A 51 13.00 -6.32 -2.02
CA ILE A 51 14.08 -7.17 -1.49
C ILE A 51 14.91 -6.33 -0.54
N ASP A 52 15.04 -6.79 0.70
CA ASP A 52 15.93 -6.20 1.71
C ASP A 52 17.03 -7.20 2.10
N PHE A 53 18.21 -6.65 2.39
CA PHE A 53 19.34 -7.37 2.95
C PHE A 53 19.54 -6.90 4.38
N LEU A 54 19.18 -7.74 5.35
CA LEU A 54 19.14 -7.42 6.76
C LEU A 54 20.30 -8.08 7.51
N ASP A 55 20.71 -7.44 8.58
CA ASP A 55 21.68 -8.02 9.50
C ASP A 55 21.00 -9.07 10.38
N GLY A 56 21.66 -10.19 10.55
CA GLY A 56 21.18 -11.22 11.46
C GLY A 56 21.50 -10.89 12.91
N ASN A 57 20.55 -11.13 13.79
CA ASN A 57 20.61 -10.79 15.21
C ASN A 57 20.73 -12.01 16.15
N GLY A 58 20.80 -13.21 15.61
CA GLY A 58 20.88 -14.47 16.40
C GLY A 58 19.56 -14.87 17.06
N THR A 59 18.44 -14.21 16.75
CA THR A 59 17.13 -14.53 17.31
C THR A 59 16.20 -15.15 16.26
N VAL A 60 15.03 -15.63 16.69
CA VAL A 60 13.99 -16.18 15.80
C VAL A 60 13.15 -15.09 15.13
N ARG A 61 13.47 -13.80 15.32
CA ARG A 61 12.68 -12.67 14.82
C ARG A 61 13.53 -11.59 14.20
N ILE A 62 13.05 -11.02 13.09
CA ILE A 62 13.60 -9.82 12.45
C ILE A 62 12.49 -8.85 12.09
N PHE A 63 12.86 -7.63 11.69
CA PHE A 63 11.94 -6.61 11.21
C PHE A 63 12.39 -6.14 9.82
N VAL A 64 11.43 -6.02 8.90
CA VAL A 64 11.66 -5.39 7.60
C VAL A 64 11.51 -3.87 7.70
N ASP A 65 12.11 -3.15 6.74
CA ASP A 65 12.13 -1.70 6.76
C ASP A 65 10.79 -1.04 6.42
N HIS A 66 9.92 -1.74 5.69
CA HIS A 66 8.66 -1.18 5.18
C HIS A 66 7.45 -1.90 5.76
N ASN A 67 6.46 -1.12 6.16
CA ASN A 67 5.19 -1.56 6.74
C ASN A 67 4.01 -0.93 6.00
N PRO A 68 2.81 -1.54 6.03
CA PRO A 68 2.48 -2.90 6.51
C PRO A 68 3.10 -4.00 5.67
N LEU A 69 3.56 -5.08 6.31
CA LEU A 69 4.06 -6.30 5.66
C LEU A 69 2.86 -7.16 5.25
N LEU A 70 2.67 -7.39 3.95
CA LEU A 70 1.54 -8.15 3.43
C LEU A 70 1.86 -9.63 3.26
N ALA A 71 3.04 -9.95 2.71
CA ALA A 71 3.47 -11.33 2.50
C ALA A 71 5.00 -11.45 2.43
N VAL A 72 5.54 -12.59 2.83
CA VAL A 72 6.94 -12.98 2.58
C VAL A 72 6.95 -13.93 1.38
N ARG A 73 7.71 -13.57 0.34
CA ARG A 73 7.80 -14.32 -0.91
C ARG A 73 9.01 -15.26 -0.99
N GLU A 74 10.12 -14.82 -0.43
CA GLU A 74 11.36 -15.57 -0.39
C GLU A 74 12.15 -15.20 0.87
N LEU A 75 12.80 -16.17 1.47
CA LEU A 75 13.68 -15.98 2.60
C LEU A 75 14.98 -16.76 2.37
N THR A 76 16.11 -16.11 2.56
CA THR A 76 17.42 -16.75 2.55
C THR A 76 18.16 -16.34 3.82
N ILE A 77 18.71 -17.32 4.54
CA ILE A 77 19.47 -17.11 5.79
C ILE A 77 20.86 -17.68 5.61
N ASP A 78 21.87 -16.85 5.64
CA ASP A 78 23.30 -17.22 5.49
C ASP A 78 23.61 -18.05 4.21
N GLY A 79 22.84 -17.79 3.14
CA GLY A 79 22.95 -18.49 1.86
C GLY A 79 21.99 -19.66 1.68
N ASP A 80 21.39 -20.16 2.75
CA ASP A 80 20.38 -21.23 2.68
C ASP A 80 19.00 -20.64 2.37
N VAL A 81 18.31 -21.23 1.40
CA VAL A 81 16.94 -20.86 1.03
C VAL A 81 15.98 -21.55 2.00
N GLU A 82 15.18 -20.77 2.70
CA GLU A 82 14.13 -21.25 3.59
C GLU A 82 12.78 -21.22 2.90
N ASP A 83 11.90 -22.15 3.26
CA ASP A 83 10.53 -22.14 2.77
C ASP A 83 9.74 -20.98 3.44
N PRO A 84 9.23 -20.01 2.66
CA PRO A 84 8.50 -18.89 3.24
C PRO A 84 7.19 -19.28 3.94
N SER A 85 6.66 -20.48 3.68
CA SER A 85 5.49 -21.00 4.40
C SER A 85 5.78 -21.32 5.87
N TYR A 86 7.05 -21.39 6.25
CA TYR A 86 7.51 -21.68 7.61
C TYR A 86 7.80 -20.43 8.43
N VAL A 87 7.37 -19.28 7.97
CA VAL A 87 7.52 -18.01 8.69
C VAL A 87 6.17 -17.36 8.96
N HIS A 88 6.07 -16.71 10.11
CA HIS A 88 4.91 -15.90 10.46
C HIS A 88 5.21 -14.42 10.19
N ALA A 89 4.47 -13.83 9.27
CA ALA A 89 4.54 -12.41 8.93
C ALA A 89 3.50 -11.63 9.74
N TYR A 90 3.95 -10.61 10.48
CA TYR A 90 3.07 -9.72 11.25
C TYR A 90 2.86 -8.41 10.50
N LYS A 91 1.70 -8.27 9.87
CA LYS A 91 1.32 -7.18 8.96
C LYS A 91 1.67 -5.79 9.52
N GLU A 92 1.20 -5.47 10.71
CA GLU A 92 1.32 -4.11 11.25
C GLU A 92 2.72 -3.71 11.71
N SER A 93 3.52 -4.67 12.16
CA SER A 93 4.83 -4.41 12.76
C SER A 93 6.00 -4.65 11.80
N GLY A 94 5.77 -5.25 10.63
CA GLY A 94 6.84 -5.70 9.73
C GLY A 94 7.73 -6.77 10.34
N LYS A 95 7.24 -7.46 11.38
CA LYS A 95 7.98 -8.49 12.07
C LYS A 95 7.83 -9.83 11.35
N ILE A 96 8.92 -10.55 11.18
CA ILE A 96 8.98 -11.91 10.66
C ILE A 96 9.51 -12.81 11.79
N ILE A 97 8.82 -13.91 12.06
CA ILE A 97 9.21 -14.92 13.04
C ILE A 97 9.37 -16.26 12.34
N LEU A 98 10.47 -16.95 12.58
CA LEU A 98 10.68 -18.34 12.15
C LEU A 98 9.80 -19.29 12.99
N ASP A 99 9.11 -20.20 12.33
CA ASP A 99 8.36 -21.27 12.99
C ASP A 99 9.30 -22.43 13.30
N ASP A 100 9.73 -22.54 14.55
CA ASP A 100 10.66 -23.55 15.04
C ASP A 100 10.04 -24.97 15.06
N THR A 101 8.73 -25.09 14.87
CA THR A 101 8.04 -26.39 14.76
C THR A 101 8.12 -27.00 13.36
N LYS A 102 8.55 -26.22 12.37
CA LYS A 102 8.71 -26.63 10.97
C LYS A 102 10.16 -27.05 10.70
N GLY A 103 10.36 -27.75 9.61
CA GLY A 103 11.67 -28.25 9.21
C GLY A 103 12.61 -27.22 8.58
N LEU A 104 12.75 -26.05 9.20
CA LEU A 104 13.68 -25.02 8.76
C LEU A 104 15.14 -25.51 8.79
N THR A 105 15.93 -25.09 7.81
CA THR A 105 17.39 -25.33 7.81
C THR A 105 18.07 -24.51 8.90
N ASN A 106 17.56 -23.30 9.15
CA ASN A 106 18.07 -22.38 10.14
C ASN A 106 17.02 -22.10 11.23
N ASN A 107 17.34 -22.42 12.49
CA ASN A 107 16.44 -22.18 13.63
C ASN A 107 16.46 -20.75 14.17
N ASN A 108 17.31 -19.88 13.61
CA ASN A 108 17.40 -18.47 13.97
C ASN A 108 17.97 -17.65 12.81
N PHE A 109 17.79 -16.35 12.88
CA PHE A 109 18.42 -15.39 11.98
C PHE A 109 19.87 -15.19 12.38
N LYS A 110 20.78 -16.02 11.83
CA LYS A 110 22.21 -16.07 12.18
C LYS A 110 22.83 -14.68 12.26
N THR A 111 23.55 -14.43 13.35
CA THR A 111 24.23 -13.14 13.57
C THR A 111 25.23 -12.84 12.45
N GLY A 112 25.22 -11.61 11.96
CA GLY A 112 26.18 -11.13 10.97
C GLY A 112 25.61 -10.11 10.00
N TYR A 113 26.51 -9.43 9.32
CA TYR A 113 26.19 -8.37 8.36
C TYR A 113 25.57 -8.94 7.08
N LYS A 114 24.37 -8.44 6.71
CA LYS A 114 23.62 -8.82 5.51
C LYS A 114 23.48 -10.33 5.28
N LYS A 115 23.32 -11.08 6.36
CA LYS A 115 23.15 -12.54 6.32
C LYS A 115 21.75 -12.99 5.90
N ILE A 116 20.79 -12.07 5.87
CA ILE A 116 19.41 -12.37 5.61
C ILE A 116 18.96 -11.59 4.38
N ARG A 117 18.45 -12.30 3.37
CA ARG A 117 17.79 -11.73 2.21
C ARG A 117 16.31 -12.07 2.30
N VAL A 118 15.47 -11.05 2.36
CA VAL A 118 14.01 -11.21 2.38
C VAL A 118 13.41 -10.53 1.16
N LYS A 119 12.62 -11.27 0.39
CA LYS A 119 11.74 -10.74 -0.65
C LYS A 119 10.32 -10.74 -0.12
N TYR A 120 9.68 -9.60 -0.07
CA TYR A 120 8.39 -9.44 0.56
C TYR A 120 7.51 -8.43 -0.17
N ILE A 121 6.21 -8.51 0.08
CA ILE A 121 5.21 -7.55 -0.39
C ILE A 121 4.82 -6.67 0.80
N TYR A 122 4.79 -5.37 0.59
CA TYR A 122 4.33 -4.40 1.57
C TYR A 122 3.40 -3.39 0.90
N GLY A 123 2.55 -2.73 1.70
CA GLY A 123 1.66 -1.69 1.19
C GLY A 123 0.47 -1.47 2.10
N PHE A 124 -0.08 -0.25 2.06
CA PHE A 124 -1.22 0.12 2.87
C PHE A 124 -2.51 -0.05 2.06
N VAL A 125 -3.11 -1.24 2.18
CA VAL A 125 -4.30 -1.65 1.43
C VAL A 125 -5.37 -2.22 2.35
N GLU A 126 -6.60 -2.25 1.86
CA GLU A 126 -7.75 -2.88 2.51
C GLU A 126 -8.45 -3.87 1.56
N GLU A 127 -9.22 -4.77 2.14
CA GLU A 127 -10.06 -5.68 1.38
C GLU A 127 -11.20 -4.89 0.71
N SER A 128 -11.39 -5.09 -0.59
CA SER A 128 -12.52 -4.52 -1.32
C SER A 128 -13.80 -5.33 -1.13
N SER A 129 -14.90 -4.85 -1.68
CA SER A 129 -16.15 -5.63 -1.75
C SER A 129 -16.11 -6.76 -2.77
N THR A 130 -15.12 -6.78 -3.66
CA THR A 130 -14.93 -7.83 -4.66
C THR A 130 -14.27 -9.04 -4.02
N SER A 131 -15.02 -10.11 -3.88
CA SER A 131 -14.54 -11.37 -3.30
C SER A 131 -15.17 -12.58 -3.96
N SER A 132 -14.47 -13.71 -3.88
CA SER A 132 -14.93 -15.00 -4.36
C SER A 132 -14.36 -16.11 -3.47
N THR A 133 -14.69 -17.35 -3.77
CA THR A 133 -14.13 -18.52 -3.09
C THR A 133 -13.49 -19.45 -4.10
N THR A 134 -12.43 -20.15 -3.69
CA THR A 134 -11.81 -21.19 -4.53
C THR A 134 -12.77 -22.36 -4.69
N SER A 135 -12.94 -22.88 -5.91
CA SER A 135 -13.77 -24.03 -6.19
C SER A 135 -13.03 -25.36 -6.08
N ALA A 136 -11.70 -25.32 -5.98
CA ALA A 136 -10.79 -26.45 -5.80
C ALA A 136 -9.71 -26.12 -4.80
N ALA A 137 -9.01 -27.14 -4.31
CA ALA A 137 -7.78 -26.94 -3.53
C ALA A 137 -6.64 -26.55 -4.48
N GLU A 138 -5.83 -25.59 -4.02
CA GLU A 138 -4.71 -25.02 -4.79
C GLU A 138 -3.37 -25.41 -4.15
N VAL A 139 -2.35 -25.59 -4.97
CA VAL A 139 -1.01 -25.92 -4.50
C VAL A 139 -0.07 -24.75 -4.69
N ALA A 140 0.94 -24.66 -3.82
CA ALA A 140 2.01 -23.66 -3.95
C ALA A 140 2.73 -23.80 -5.30
N GLY A 141 3.07 -22.68 -5.93
CA GLY A 141 3.74 -22.65 -7.22
C GLY A 141 3.82 -21.26 -7.83
N THR A 142 4.34 -21.18 -9.06
CA THR A 142 4.35 -19.97 -9.88
C THR A 142 3.35 -20.10 -11.02
N SER A 143 2.73 -18.98 -11.43
CA SER A 143 1.68 -18.95 -12.46
C SER A 143 0.56 -19.97 -12.17
N VAL A 144 0.03 -19.91 -10.94
CA VAL A 144 -0.97 -20.88 -10.48
C VAL A 144 -2.35 -20.47 -10.97
N SER A 145 -3.02 -21.37 -11.68
CA SER A 145 -4.42 -21.17 -12.08
C SER A 145 -5.35 -21.53 -10.93
N VAL A 146 -6.05 -20.53 -10.38
CA VAL A 146 -6.98 -20.65 -9.26
C VAL A 146 -8.41 -20.61 -9.77
N ALA A 147 -9.13 -21.72 -9.62
CA ALA A 147 -10.52 -21.81 -10.02
C ALA A 147 -11.42 -21.12 -8.96
N LEU A 148 -12.26 -20.17 -9.39
CA LEU A 148 -13.13 -19.38 -8.52
C LEU A 148 -14.60 -19.66 -8.79
N ALA A 149 -15.43 -19.49 -7.74
CA ALA A 149 -16.90 -19.52 -7.87
C ALA A 149 -17.41 -18.37 -8.76
N SER A 150 -16.73 -17.21 -8.75
CA SER A 150 -17.01 -16.07 -9.61
C SER A 150 -15.71 -15.30 -9.89
N ILE A 151 -15.50 -14.88 -11.13
CA ILE A 151 -14.39 -14.00 -11.53
C ILE A 151 -14.83 -12.55 -11.73
N THR A 152 -16.08 -12.22 -11.44
CA THR A 152 -16.63 -10.89 -11.67
C THR A 152 -15.94 -9.84 -10.79
N GLY A 153 -15.41 -8.80 -11.42
CA GLY A 153 -14.73 -7.68 -10.75
C GLY A 153 -13.23 -7.89 -10.50
N PHE A 154 -12.69 -9.05 -10.87
CA PHE A 154 -11.24 -9.28 -10.93
C PHE A 154 -10.71 -8.94 -12.33
N GLU A 155 -9.56 -8.28 -12.39
CA GLU A 155 -8.92 -7.82 -13.62
C GLU A 155 -7.42 -8.17 -13.60
N ASP A 156 -6.78 -8.11 -14.77
CA ASP A 156 -5.33 -8.23 -14.88
C ASP A 156 -4.60 -7.20 -13.99
N ASN A 157 -3.49 -7.64 -13.40
CA ASN A 157 -2.69 -6.87 -12.44
C ASN A 157 -3.37 -6.51 -11.11
N ASP A 158 -4.57 -6.99 -10.83
CA ASP A 158 -5.17 -6.85 -9.51
C ASP A 158 -4.37 -7.61 -8.45
N TRP A 159 -4.30 -7.04 -7.27
CA TRP A 159 -3.77 -7.72 -6.10
C TRP A 159 -4.89 -8.37 -5.31
N VAL A 160 -4.70 -9.61 -4.92
CA VAL A 160 -5.66 -10.37 -4.13
C VAL A 160 -5.02 -10.93 -2.87
N GLU A 161 -5.80 -11.03 -1.82
CA GLU A 161 -5.47 -11.79 -0.61
C GLU A 161 -6.27 -13.09 -0.62
N ILE A 162 -5.59 -14.22 -0.36
CA ILE A 162 -6.20 -15.53 -0.26
C ILE A 162 -6.06 -16.00 1.18
N TYR A 163 -7.15 -16.48 1.75
CA TYR A 163 -7.14 -17.06 3.09
C TYR A 163 -8.21 -18.14 3.26
N GLY A 164 -7.86 -19.17 3.99
CA GLY A 164 -8.72 -20.30 4.32
C GLY A 164 -8.99 -20.43 5.82
N MET A 165 -9.72 -21.48 6.20
CA MET A 165 -9.99 -21.81 7.61
C MET A 165 -8.75 -22.33 8.34
N ASP A 166 -7.74 -22.77 7.62
CA ASP A 166 -6.43 -23.18 8.12
C ASP A 166 -5.57 -22.02 8.68
N GLY A 167 -6.03 -20.78 8.49
CA GLY A 167 -5.33 -19.56 8.93
C GLY A 167 -4.19 -19.11 8.01
N ASN A 168 -3.91 -19.83 6.94
CA ASN A 168 -2.93 -19.42 5.94
C ASN A 168 -3.47 -18.22 5.17
N ARG A 169 -2.71 -17.14 5.17
CA ARG A 169 -3.03 -15.90 4.44
C ARG A 169 -1.84 -15.52 3.58
N GLU A 170 -2.10 -15.24 2.30
CA GLU A 170 -1.08 -14.70 1.42
C GLU A 170 -1.64 -13.73 0.40
N VAL A 171 -0.77 -12.90 -0.15
CA VAL A 171 -1.09 -11.88 -1.15
C VAL A 171 -0.39 -12.24 -2.46
N ALA A 172 -1.13 -12.23 -3.55
CA ALA A 172 -0.65 -12.53 -4.90
C ALA A 172 -1.19 -11.51 -5.91
N GLN A 173 -0.53 -11.40 -7.06
CA GLN A 173 -0.99 -10.57 -8.17
C GLN A 173 -1.62 -11.46 -9.24
N ILE A 174 -2.71 -10.99 -9.85
CA ILE A 174 -3.31 -11.63 -11.01
C ILE A 174 -2.43 -11.34 -12.23
N ASP A 175 -2.03 -12.40 -12.93
CA ASP A 175 -1.18 -12.37 -14.11
C ASP A 175 -2.00 -12.76 -15.34
N GLY A 176 -2.49 -11.77 -16.06
CA GLY A 176 -3.36 -11.90 -17.22
C GLY A 176 -4.86 -11.80 -16.92
N ASP A 177 -5.64 -11.67 -17.98
CA ASP A 177 -7.10 -11.49 -17.89
C ASP A 177 -7.80 -12.73 -17.30
N PRO A 178 -8.67 -12.58 -16.29
CA PRO A 178 -9.49 -13.66 -15.78
C PRO A 178 -10.34 -14.33 -16.87
N ALA A 179 -10.29 -15.64 -16.97
CA ALA A 179 -11.00 -16.38 -18.01
C ALA A 179 -11.54 -17.72 -17.51
N THR A 180 -12.64 -18.18 -18.10
CA THR A 180 -13.21 -19.53 -17.86
C THR A 180 -13.43 -19.91 -16.39
N GLY A 181 -13.78 -18.92 -15.55
CA GLY A 181 -14.01 -19.16 -14.10
C GLY A 181 -12.74 -19.30 -13.27
N ALA A 182 -11.60 -18.88 -13.80
CA ALA A 182 -10.31 -18.91 -13.11
C ALA A 182 -9.55 -17.60 -13.24
N ILE A 183 -8.66 -17.35 -12.28
CA ILE A 183 -7.61 -16.33 -12.35
C ILE A 183 -6.24 -17.02 -12.33
N VAL A 184 -5.25 -16.43 -12.95
CA VAL A 184 -3.87 -16.89 -12.83
C VAL A 184 -3.16 -15.98 -11.82
N LEU A 185 -2.51 -16.57 -10.83
CA LEU A 185 -1.72 -15.84 -9.85
C LEU A 185 -0.23 -15.98 -10.13
N ASP A 186 0.49 -14.88 -10.00
CA ASP A 186 1.94 -14.82 -10.21
C ASP A 186 2.69 -15.88 -9.39
N LYS A 187 2.33 -16.01 -8.12
CA LYS A 187 2.94 -16.99 -7.20
C LYS A 187 2.05 -17.24 -5.99
N LEU A 188 1.89 -18.53 -5.65
CA LEU A 188 1.41 -18.97 -4.35
C LEU A 188 2.56 -19.62 -3.57
N VAL A 189 2.76 -19.18 -2.33
CA VAL A 189 3.77 -19.71 -1.40
C VAL A 189 3.22 -20.88 -0.61
N GLN A 190 1.91 -20.87 -0.33
CA GLN A 190 1.22 -21.86 0.48
C GLN A 190 0.16 -22.59 -0.34
N ALA A 191 -0.18 -23.79 0.09
CA ALA A 191 -1.36 -24.50 -0.41
C ALA A 191 -2.62 -23.94 0.25
N HIS A 192 -3.72 -23.88 -0.50
CA HIS A 192 -5.03 -23.43 -0.03
C HIS A 192 -6.10 -24.48 -0.28
N GLU A 193 -7.01 -24.64 0.69
CA GLU A 193 -8.10 -25.57 0.57
C GLU A 193 -9.20 -25.04 -0.37
N SER A 194 -10.02 -25.96 -0.91
CA SER A 194 -11.26 -25.59 -1.58
C SER A 194 -12.17 -24.80 -0.63
N GLY A 195 -12.78 -23.74 -1.12
CA GLY A 195 -13.59 -22.83 -0.30
C GLY A 195 -12.79 -21.71 0.38
N SER A 196 -11.48 -21.61 0.14
CA SER A 196 -10.69 -20.46 0.60
C SER A 196 -11.22 -19.17 -0.03
N THR A 197 -11.26 -18.09 0.76
CA THR A 197 -11.70 -16.78 0.30
C THR A 197 -10.60 -16.13 -0.51
N VAL A 198 -10.96 -15.56 -1.65
CA VAL A 198 -10.10 -14.69 -2.47
C VAL A 198 -10.75 -13.32 -2.52
N VAL A 199 -10.06 -12.30 -2.04
CA VAL A 199 -10.56 -10.92 -1.99
C VAL A 199 -9.60 -9.98 -2.70
N LYS A 200 -10.15 -9.09 -3.52
CA LYS A 200 -9.37 -8.04 -4.19
C LYS A 200 -8.91 -7.02 -3.15
N LEU A 201 -7.65 -6.61 -3.24
CA LEU A 201 -7.07 -5.56 -2.42
C LEU A 201 -7.15 -4.22 -3.13
N GLU A 202 -7.54 -3.20 -2.39
CA GLU A 202 -7.63 -1.83 -2.89
C GLU A 202 -6.90 -0.86 -1.95
N ILE A 203 -6.66 0.34 -2.47
CA ILE A 203 -6.10 1.43 -1.68
C ILE A 203 -7.11 1.81 -0.60
N ASN A 204 -6.66 1.93 0.64
CA ASN A 204 -7.50 2.33 1.76
C ASN A 204 -8.20 3.66 1.49
N GLU A 205 -9.52 3.71 1.73
CA GLU A 205 -10.38 4.86 1.43
C GLU A 205 -9.96 6.16 2.14
N ILE A 206 -9.39 6.07 3.34
CA ILE A 206 -8.88 7.25 4.06
C ILE A 206 -7.73 7.87 3.29
N PHE A 207 -6.86 7.02 2.70
CA PHE A 207 -5.73 7.51 1.89
C PHE A 207 -6.17 8.05 0.55
N LYS A 208 -7.14 7.43 -0.13
CA LYS A 208 -7.71 8.02 -1.36
C LYS A 208 -8.25 9.43 -1.09
N LYS A 209 -8.99 9.61 0.01
CA LYS A 209 -9.51 10.93 0.43
C LYS A 209 -8.38 11.89 0.79
N LEU A 210 -7.41 11.45 1.57
CA LEU A 210 -6.26 12.26 1.95
C LEU A 210 -5.46 12.72 0.72
N MET A 211 -5.25 11.83 -0.25
CA MET A 211 -4.58 12.12 -1.51
C MET A 211 -5.36 13.18 -2.32
N ASN A 212 -6.66 12.97 -2.52
CA ASN A 212 -7.51 13.93 -3.22
C ASN A 212 -7.46 15.33 -2.59
N ILE A 213 -7.54 15.41 -1.27
CA ILE A 213 -7.47 16.69 -0.55
C ILE A 213 -6.09 17.33 -0.68
N THR A 214 -5.03 16.55 -0.56
CA THR A 214 -3.65 17.05 -0.68
C THR A 214 -3.39 17.60 -2.08
N CYS A 215 -3.79 16.89 -3.12
CA CYS A 215 -3.70 17.37 -4.51
C CYS A 215 -4.56 18.62 -4.73
N SER A 216 -5.77 18.68 -4.16
CA SER A 216 -6.65 19.83 -4.26
C SER A 216 -6.05 21.08 -3.60
N ILE A 217 -5.40 20.93 -2.44
CA ILE A 217 -4.65 22.03 -1.79
C ILE A 217 -3.52 22.53 -2.70
N ALA A 218 -2.78 21.62 -3.33
CA ALA A 218 -1.70 21.97 -4.24
C ALA A 218 -2.21 22.71 -5.48
N MET A 219 -3.35 22.29 -6.05
CA MET A 219 -3.99 22.99 -7.17
C MET A 219 -4.38 24.42 -6.78
N VAL A 220 -5.04 24.58 -5.63
CA VAL A 220 -5.43 25.91 -5.13
C VAL A 220 -4.20 26.79 -4.92
N ALA A 221 -3.14 26.25 -4.30
CA ALA A 221 -1.89 26.97 -4.08
C ALA A 221 -1.25 27.44 -5.40
N ARG A 222 -1.30 26.61 -6.45
CA ARG A 222 -0.78 26.96 -7.78
C ARG A 222 -1.57 28.11 -8.43
N ILE A 223 -2.91 28.11 -8.33
CA ILE A 223 -3.74 29.22 -8.84
C ILE A 223 -3.40 30.52 -8.10
N VAL A 224 -3.24 30.45 -6.79
CA VAL A 224 -2.91 31.64 -5.97
C VAL A 224 -1.48 32.12 -6.21
N GLY A 225 -0.68 31.37 -6.98
CA GLY A 225 0.69 31.74 -7.34
C GLY A 225 1.70 31.55 -6.21
N GLN A 226 1.41 30.61 -5.30
CA GLN A 226 2.32 30.25 -4.22
C GLN A 226 3.10 28.98 -4.56
N SER A 227 4.36 28.90 -4.12
CA SER A 227 5.15 27.67 -4.17
C SER A 227 4.60 26.65 -3.18
N TYR A 228 4.37 25.44 -3.63
CA TYR A 228 3.91 24.32 -2.78
C TYR A 228 5.01 23.25 -2.63
N THR A 229 6.18 23.68 -2.17
CA THR A 229 7.33 22.78 -2.00
C THR A 229 7.19 21.80 -0.83
N ASP A 230 6.25 22.06 0.09
CA ASP A 230 5.93 21.14 1.21
C ASP A 230 4.43 21.19 1.52
N ILE A 231 3.65 20.41 0.76
CA ILE A 231 2.20 20.38 0.87
C ILE A 231 1.73 19.73 2.18
N VAL A 232 2.50 18.80 2.72
CA VAL A 232 2.15 18.09 3.96
C VAL A 232 2.32 18.99 5.19
N GLY A 233 3.29 19.91 5.13
CA GLY A 233 3.56 20.90 6.19
C GLY A 233 2.86 22.25 6.00
N TYR A 234 2.02 22.39 4.96
CA TYR A 234 1.42 23.66 4.58
C TYR A 234 0.48 24.22 5.67
N THR A 235 0.76 25.41 6.16
CA THR A 235 -0.05 26.12 7.15
C THR A 235 -0.68 27.40 6.57
N MET A 236 -1.86 27.77 7.11
CA MET A 236 -2.67 28.90 6.63
C MET A 236 -1.99 30.29 6.75
N SER A 237 -0.92 30.41 7.52
CA SER A 237 -0.19 31.68 7.70
C SER A 237 0.48 32.20 6.40
N GLU A 238 0.65 31.33 5.40
CA GLU A 238 1.29 31.65 4.14
C GLU A 238 0.35 32.18 3.06
N PHE A 239 -0.98 32.12 3.26
CA PHE A 239 -1.93 32.79 2.41
C PHE A 239 -1.98 34.30 2.74
N SER A 240 -1.06 35.06 2.17
CA SER A 240 -1.03 36.51 2.43
C SER A 240 -2.20 37.24 1.78
N SER A 241 -2.73 38.21 2.50
CA SER A 241 -3.95 38.98 2.21
C SER A 241 -3.84 40.04 1.11
N GLN A 242 -2.82 40.02 0.26
CA GLN A 242 -2.51 41.12 -0.66
C GLN A 242 -3.08 40.97 -2.08
N LYS A 243 -3.82 39.92 -2.40
CA LYS A 243 -4.43 39.74 -3.72
C LYS A 243 -5.94 39.86 -3.61
N GLY A 244 -6.56 40.69 -4.47
CA GLY A 244 -7.96 41.10 -4.39
C GLY A 244 -9.03 39.99 -4.47
N GLU A 245 -10.30 40.37 -4.51
CA GLU A 245 -11.50 39.54 -4.34
C GLU A 245 -11.56 38.16 -5.05
N PRO A 246 -11.00 37.92 -6.23
CA PRO A 246 -11.02 36.60 -6.85
C PRO A 246 -10.35 35.50 -6.02
N TYR A 247 -9.42 35.86 -5.14
CA TYR A 247 -8.66 34.92 -4.32
C TYR A 247 -9.31 34.59 -2.98
N THR A 248 -10.36 35.34 -2.58
CA THR A 248 -11.06 35.08 -1.30
C THR A 248 -11.76 33.73 -1.33
N GLN A 249 -12.41 33.38 -2.44
CA GLN A 249 -13.08 32.09 -2.61
C GLN A 249 -12.09 30.92 -2.51
N TRP A 250 -10.95 31.03 -3.16
CA TRP A 250 -9.91 30.00 -3.12
C TRP A 250 -9.29 29.86 -1.72
N ARG A 251 -9.17 30.95 -0.98
CA ARG A 251 -8.71 30.96 0.40
C ARG A 251 -9.65 30.19 1.33
N GLU A 252 -10.95 30.40 1.20
CA GLU A 252 -11.95 29.66 1.99
C GLU A 252 -11.92 28.18 1.67
N THR A 253 -11.87 27.83 0.38
CA THR A 253 -11.75 26.45 -0.08
C THR A 253 -10.47 25.79 0.48
N ALA A 254 -9.33 26.44 0.39
CA ALA A 254 -8.08 25.95 0.96
C ALA A 254 -8.17 25.72 2.47
N THR A 255 -8.80 26.67 3.19
CA THR A 255 -9.02 26.55 4.64
C THR A 255 -9.81 25.31 5.02
N GLN A 256 -10.89 25.04 4.29
CA GLN A 256 -11.74 23.88 4.52
C GLN A 256 -11.00 22.58 4.20
N LEU A 257 -10.27 22.53 3.07
CA LEU A 257 -9.47 21.39 2.67
C LEU A 257 -8.35 21.06 3.70
N ILE A 258 -7.66 22.07 4.22
CA ILE A 258 -6.63 21.88 5.25
C ILE A 258 -7.23 21.31 6.54
N LYS A 259 -8.36 21.84 6.99
CA LYS A 259 -9.07 21.31 8.17
C LYS A 259 -9.47 19.84 7.98
N GLU A 260 -9.99 19.51 6.81
CA GLU A 260 -10.39 18.13 6.50
C GLU A 260 -9.18 17.19 6.39
N ARG A 261 -8.08 17.65 5.77
CA ARG A 261 -6.80 16.92 5.76
C ARG A 261 -6.35 16.60 7.18
N ASP A 262 -6.33 17.60 8.05
CA ASP A 262 -5.86 17.44 9.44
C ASP A 262 -6.76 16.49 10.24
N ARG A 263 -8.08 16.53 9.97
CA ARG A 263 -9.04 15.57 10.53
C ARG A 263 -8.74 14.14 10.07
N LEU A 264 -8.51 13.92 8.77
CA LEU A 264 -8.18 12.60 8.22
C LEU A 264 -6.83 12.09 8.74
N MET A 265 -5.83 12.96 8.86
CA MET A 265 -4.54 12.63 9.48
C MET A 265 -4.71 12.20 10.95
N GLY A 266 -5.58 12.88 11.69
CA GLY A 266 -5.95 12.50 13.06
C GLY A 266 -6.62 11.13 13.12
N THR A 267 -7.55 10.85 12.20
CA THR A 267 -8.22 9.56 12.09
C THR A 267 -7.22 8.45 11.75
N ALA A 268 -6.33 8.66 10.79
CA ALA A 268 -5.29 7.72 10.42
C ALA A 268 -4.35 7.41 11.59
N LYS A 269 -3.98 8.41 12.40
CA LYS A 269 -3.21 8.21 13.65
C LYS A 269 -3.98 7.37 14.67
N ALA A 270 -5.26 7.67 14.89
CA ALA A 270 -6.10 6.97 15.87
C ALA A 270 -6.31 5.48 15.48
N GLN A 271 -6.36 5.17 14.20
CA GLN A 271 -6.45 3.79 13.69
C GLN A 271 -5.11 3.04 13.69
N GLY A 272 -4.04 3.65 14.21
CA GLY A 272 -2.71 3.05 14.23
C GLY A 272 -2.00 2.99 12.88
N ILE A 273 -2.59 3.60 11.85
CA ILE A 273 -2.05 3.71 10.49
C ILE A 273 -0.76 4.54 10.49
N LEU A 274 -0.68 5.53 11.38
CA LEU A 274 0.46 6.38 11.60
C LEU A 274 1.15 6.00 12.91
N ARG A 275 1.82 4.87 12.96
CA ARG A 275 2.75 4.61 14.06
C ARG A 275 4.09 5.25 13.69
N PRO A 276 4.62 6.19 14.51
CA PRO A 276 6.00 6.58 14.36
C PRO A 276 6.84 5.32 14.52
N ARG A 277 7.85 5.15 13.66
CA ARG A 277 8.84 4.05 13.84
C ARG A 277 9.29 4.09 15.31
N PRO A 278 9.30 2.98 16.04
CA PRO A 278 10.06 2.94 17.25
C PRO A 278 11.50 3.22 16.82
N TYR A 279 12.06 4.35 17.25
CA TYR A 279 13.49 4.56 17.15
C TYR A 279 14.14 3.40 17.88
N ILE A 280 14.80 2.53 17.13
CA ILE A 280 15.68 1.53 17.72
C ILE A 280 16.88 2.33 18.22
N LEU A 281 16.89 2.56 19.53
CA LEU A 281 18.05 3.03 20.28
C LEU A 281 19.06 1.89 20.40
#